data_d124f801bc1b509d79ec345cb395dcf4
#
_entry.id   d124f801bc1b509d79ec345cb395dcf4
#
_cell.length_a   1.000
_cell.length_b   1.000
_cell.length_c   1.000
_cell.angle_alpha   90.00
_cell.angle_beta   90.00
_cell.angle_gamma   90.00
#
_symmetry.space_group_name_H-M   'P 1'
#
loop_
_entity.id
_entity.type
_entity.pdbx_description
1 polymer ?
#
loop_
_entity_poly.entity_id
_entity_poly.type
_entity_poly.pdbx_seq_one_letter_code
_entity_poly.pdbx_strand_id
1 'polypeptide(L)'
;PSCGIGNFIGMLPDTMQDSKIYGVELDTISAGIAQQLYQKTTIAAQGFEETNLPDSFFDGVVGNVPFGDFKVSDKRYDKHKFLIHDYFFAKSLDKLRPGGVMALVTSKGTMDKETLAVRKYIAQRAELLGAIRLPNNTFKGNAGTEVVSDILILQKRDRLIDIEPDWVHLDTDENGIKMNSYFVQHPEMILGEMKMVSGRFGMEATCVPYENADLAAQLDEAVANIHGEITEYETEEELEEEDNSIPADPTVRNFSYTVVDDKIYYRENSRMTPVEVSATAENRIKGMIAIRNSVRTLIELQTEDYPDSEIKAEQERLNRLYDTFSDKYGLINSRANTSAFSQDSSFSLLSALEIIGEDGELERKADMFSKRTIKPHTPVTSVDTASEAL
;
A
#
# COMPACT_ATOMS: atom_id res chain seq x y z
N PRO A 1 -3.60 -3.63 -5.91
CA PRO A 1 -2.24 -4.12 -5.69
C PRO A 1 -1.79 -4.98 -6.88
N SER A 2 -0.47 -5.01 -7.20
CA SER A 2 0.08 -5.69 -8.40
C SER A 2 -0.64 -5.30 -9.69
N CYS A 3 -0.65 -4.00 -10.01
CA CYS A 3 -1.44 -3.47 -11.13
C CYS A 3 -0.84 -3.78 -12.52
N GLY A 4 0.39 -4.30 -12.60
CA GLY A 4 1.08 -4.54 -13.85
C GLY A 4 1.19 -3.26 -14.66
N ILE A 5 0.92 -3.36 -15.94
CA ILE A 5 0.85 -2.19 -16.84
C ILE A 5 -0.47 -1.40 -16.74
N GLY A 6 -1.36 -1.75 -15.79
CA GLY A 6 -2.60 -1.03 -15.52
C GLY A 6 -3.83 -1.53 -16.28
N ASN A 7 -3.90 -2.81 -16.65
CA ASN A 7 -5.04 -3.35 -17.40
C ASN A 7 -6.39 -3.10 -16.71
N PHE A 8 -6.48 -3.30 -15.39
CA PHE A 8 -7.71 -3.00 -14.63
C PHE A 8 -8.04 -1.51 -14.62
N ILE A 9 -7.03 -0.63 -14.61
CA ILE A 9 -7.22 0.82 -14.66
C ILE A 9 -7.82 1.22 -16.00
N GLY A 10 -7.31 0.64 -17.09
CA GLY A 10 -7.80 0.92 -18.45
C GLY A 10 -9.20 0.39 -18.74
N MET A 11 -9.73 -0.51 -17.91
CA MET A 11 -11.05 -1.12 -18.05
C MET A 11 -12.11 -0.55 -17.08
N LEU A 12 -11.78 0.53 -16.37
CA LEU A 12 -12.74 1.19 -15.49
C LEU A 12 -13.95 1.68 -16.27
N PRO A 13 -15.17 1.40 -15.81
CA PRO A 13 -16.39 1.87 -16.46
C PRO A 13 -16.50 3.40 -16.39
N ASP A 14 -17.26 3.98 -17.32
CA ASP A 14 -17.45 5.42 -17.41
C ASP A 14 -17.98 6.05 -16.11
N THR A 15 -18.78 5.29 -15.36
CA THR A 15 -19.32 5.70 -14.05
C THR A 15 -18.26 5.85 -12.96
N MET A 16 -17.06 5.33 -13.18
CA MET A 16 -15.92 5.36 -12.22
C MET A 16 -14.76 6.25 -12.70
N GLN A 17 -14.92 7.01 -13.78
CA GLN A 17 -13.84 7.83 -14.36
C GLN A 17 -13.35 8.96 -13.42
N ASP A 18 -14.18 9.40 -12.49
CA ASP A 18 -13.83 10.42 -11.50
C ASP A 18 -13.21 9.84 -10.23
N SER A 19 -13.05 8.51 -10.16
CA SER A 19 -12.45 7.85 -9.00
C SER A 19 -10.96 8.17 -8.87
N LYS A 20 -10.50 8.32 -7.64
CA LYS A 20 -9.06 8.40 -7.31
C LYS A 20 -8.47 7.00 -7.34
N ILE A 21 -7.56 6.75 -8.28
CA ILE A 21 -6.98 5.44 -8.51
C ILE A 21 -5.56 5.37 -7.97
N TYR A 22 -5.28 4.31 -7.23
CA TYR A 22 -3.95 3.99 -6.69
C TYR A 22 -3.52 2.62 -7.22
N GLY A 23 -2.32 2.56 -7.77
CA GLY A 23 -1.69 1.32 -8.23
C GLY A 23 -0.42 1.02 -7.45
N VAL A 24 -0.13 -0.25 -7.24
CA VAL A 24 1.15 -0.72 -6.71
C VAL A 24 1.68 -1.80 -7.63
N GLU A 25 2.92 -1.67 -8.06
CA GLU A 25 3.58 -2.65 -8.94
C GLU A 25 5.05 -2.79 -8.56
N LEU A 26 5.50 -4.02 -8.37
CA LEU A 26 6.88 -4.32 -7.98
C LEU A 26 7.85 -4.14 -9.15
N ASP A 27 7.45 -4.58 -10.36
CA ASP A 27 8.28 -4.43 -11.54
C ASP A 27 8.32 -2.98 -12.02
N THR A 28 9.50 -2.37 -11.94
CA THR A 28 9.68 -0.95 -12.25
C THR A 28 9.39 -0.61 -13.72
N ILE A 29 9.55 -1.57 -14.64
CA ILE A 29 9.24 -1.36 -16.06
C ILE A 29 7.73 -1.32 -16.25
N SER A 30 7.00 -2.30 -15.71
CA SER A 30 5.54 -2.35 -15.75
C SER A 30 4.92 -1.15 -15.06
N ALA A 31 5.43 -0.77 -13.88
CA ALA A 31 5.00 0.43 -13.17
C ALA A 31 5.24 1.70 -13.99
N GLY A 32 6.41 1.83 -14.63
CA GLY A 32 6.73 2.97 -15.50
C GLY A 32 5.79 3.06 -16.71
N ILE A 33 5.43 1.94 -17.32
CA ILE A 33 4.44 1.89 -18.42
C ILE A 33 3.08 2.36 -17.91
N ALA A 34 2.61 1.82 -16.78
CA ALA A 34 1.33 2.20 -16.19
C ALA A 34 1.29 3.69 -15.82
N GLN A 35 2.36 4.26 -15.25
CA GLN A 35 2.48 5.68 -14.94
C GLN A 35 2.36 6.57 -16.18
N GLN A 36 2.90 6.13 -17.31
CA GLN A 36 2.79 6.89 -18.58
C GLN A 36 1.40 6.77 -19.22
N LEU A 37 0.80 5.59 -19.14
CA LEU A 37 -0.54 5.36 -19.70
C LEU A 37 -1.64 6.06 -18.89
N TYR A 38 -1.51 6.06 -17.56
CA TYR A 38 -2.56 6.53 -16.64
C TYR A 38 -2.06 7.67 -15.74
N GLN A 39 -1.76 8.81 -16.34
CA GLN A 39 -1.12 9.96 -15.68
C GLN A 39 -1.96 10.60 -14.56
N LYS A 40 -3.26 10.33 -14.50
CA LYS A 40 -4.13 10.78 -13.40
C LYS A 40 -4.12 9.82 -12.19
N THR A 41 -3.43 8.69 -12.31
CA THR A 41 -3.39 7.63 -11.30
C THR A 41 -2.10 7.71 -10.51
N THR A 42 -2.17 7.49 -9.21
CA THR A 42 -0.98 7.37 -8.35
C THR A 42 -0.47 5.94 -8.37
N ILE A 43 0.67 5.68 -9.00
CA ILE A 43 1.27 4.35 -9.11
C ILE A 43 2.60 4.32 -8.38
N ALA A 44 2.71 3.46 -7.34
CA ALA A 44 3.91 3.20 -6.59
C ALA A 44 4.69 2.02 -7.21
N ALA A 45 5.93 2.29 -7.64
CA ALA A 45 6.85 1.27 -8.17
C ALA A 45 7.64 0.64 -7.02
N GLN A 46 7.00 -0.25 -6.25
CA GLN A 46 7.57 -0.90 -5.06
C GLN A 46 6.77 -2.13 -4.68
N GLY A 47 7.31 -2.96 -3.78
CA GLY A 47 6.57 -4.09 -3.20
C GLY A 47 5.34 -3.64 -2.41
N PHE A 48 4.27 -4.43 -2.44
CA PHE A 48 3.06 -4.10 -1.66
C PHE A 48 3.36 -4.05 -0.15
N GLU A 49 4.31 -4.86 0.33
CA GLU A 49 4.80 -4.88 1.71
C GLU A 49 5.45 -3.56 2.13
N GLU A 50 6.07 -2.85 1.20
CA GLU A 50 6.76 -1.58 1.45
C GLU A 50 5.83 -0.37 1.39
N THR A 51 4.58 -0.55 0.95
CA THR A 51 3.63 0.56 0.82
C THR A 51 3.12 1.04 2.17
N ASN A 52 3.05 2.36 2.32
CA ASN A 52 2.43 3.02 3.47
C ASN A 52 1.04 3.57 3.10
N LEU A 53 0.19 2.72 2.54
CA LEU A 53 -1.19 3.07 2.24
C LEU A 53 -2.01 3.13 3.55
N PRO A 54 -2.94 4.08 3.70
CA PRO A 54 -3.77 4.20 4.89
C PRO A 54 -4.70 2.98 5.05
N ASP A 55 -4.99 2.62 6.30
CA ASP A 55 -5.97 1.59 6.63
C ASP A 55 -7.39 2.18 6.55
N SER A 56 -8.37 1.34 6.25
CA SER A 56 -9.80 1.69 6.18
C SER A 56 -10.10 2.90 5.30
N PHE A 57 -9.41 3.01 4.17
CA PHE A 57 -9.44 4.19 3.30
C PHE A 57 -10.11 3.94 1.94
N PHE A 58 -9.85 2.79 1.31
CA PHE A 58 -10.29 2.54 -0.06
C PHE A 58 -11.72 2.00 -0.12
N ASP A 59 -12.49 2.49 -1.09
CA ASP A 59 -13.84 1.98 -1.40
C ASP A 59 -13.79 0.63 -2.10
N GLY A 60 -12.78 0.43 -2.94
CA GLY A 60 -12.62 -0.78 -3.72
C GLY A 60 -11.18 -1.21 -3.92
N VAL A 61 -10.98 -2.53 -4.03
CA VAL A 61 -9.70 -3.14 -4.42
C VAL A 61 -9.96 -4.14 -5.53
N VAL A 62 -9.28 -3.96 -6.66
CA VAL A 62 -9.38 -4.86 -7.82
C VAL A 62 -7.99 -5.23 -8.28
N GLY A 63 -7.77 -6.49 -8.63
CA GLY A 63 -6.48 -6.91 -9.16
C GLY A 63 -6.34 -8.40 -9.38
N ASN A 64 -5.20 -8.78 -9.97
CA ASN A 64 -4.74 -10.16 -10.07
C ASN A 64 -3.50 -10.28 -9.17
N VAL A 65 -3.65 -10.98 -8.04
CA VAL A 65 -2.55 -11.10 -7.08
C VAL A 65 -1.46 -12.04 -7.60
N PRO A 66 -0.19 -11.85 -7.22
CA PRO A 66 0.87 -12.75 -7.60
C PRO A 66 0.64 -14.14 -7.00
N PHE A 67 0.89 -15.19 -7.79
CA PHE A 67 0.79 -16.58 -7.37
C PHE A 67 2.18 -17.12 -7.02
N GLY A 68 2.28 -17.89 -5.94
CA GLY A 68 3.55 -18.52 -5.59
C GLY A 68 3.56 -19.14 -4.20
N ASP A 69 4.49 -20.09 -4.01
CA ASP A 69 4.70 -20.81 -2.74
C ASP A 69 5.75 -20.11 -1.85
N PHE A 70 5.88 -18.80 -1.98
CA PHE A 70 6.78 -18.00 -1.16
C PHE A 70 6.00 -16.99 -0.32
N LYS A 71 6.69 -16.41 0.65
CA LYS A 71 6.15 -15.44 1.61
C LYS A 71 6.85 -14.10 1.43
N VAL A 72 6.14 -13.05 1.78
CA VAL A 72 6.67 -11.69 1.86
C VAL A 72 6.91 -11.36 3.32
N SER A 73 7.94 -10.59 3.63
CA SER A 73 8.17 -10.14 5.00
C SER A 73 7.45 -8.80 5.23
N ASP A 74 6.43 -8.87 6.07
CA ASP A 74 5.71 -7.70 6.58
C ASP A 74 5.38 -7.97 8.05
N LYS A 75 6.01 -7.21 8.95
CA LYS A 75 5.94 -7.43 10.42
C LYS A 75 4.51 -7.57 10.94
N ARG A 76 3.55 -6.91 10.32
CA ARG A 76 2.13 -6.95 10.72
C ARG A 76 1.51 -8.32 10.46
N TYR A 77 1.93 -8.99 9.37
CA TYR A 77 1.33 -10.24 8.88
C TYR A 77 2.21 -11.47 9.07
N ASP A 78 3.51 -11.32 9.39
CA ASP A 78 4.49 -12.42 9.52
C ASP A 78 4.02 -13.54 10.46
N LYS A 79 3.29 -13.18 11.53
CA LYS A 79 2.73 -14.14 12.48
C LYS A 79 1.76 -15.16 11.86
N HIS A 80 1.12 -14.80 10.75
CA HIS A 80 0.15 -15.67 10.05
C HIS A 80 0.82 -16.61 9.07
N LYS A 81 2.07 -16.34 8.67
CA LYS A 81 2.86 -17.14 7.72
C LYS A 81 2.15 -17.34 6.37
N PHE A 82 1.37 -16.38 5.93
CA PHE A 82 0.63 -16.43 4.68
C PHE A 82 1.56 -16.56 3.47
N LEU A 83 1.13 -17.31 2.46
CA LEU A 83 1.72 -17.27 1.13
C LEU A 83 1.41 -15.92 0.48
N ILE A 84 2.17 -15.55 -0.56
CA ILE A 84 2.07 -14.23 -1.17
C ILE A 84 0.63 -13.86 -1.57
N HIS A 85 -0.10 -14.75 -2.22
CA HIS A 85 -1.49 -14.49 -2.61
C HIS A 85 -2.41 -14.28 -1.39
N ASP A 86 -2.25 -15.05 -0.32
CA ASP A 86 -3.03 -14.90 0.93
C ASP A 86 -2.69 -13.58 1.66
N TYR A 87 -1.41 -13.19 1.63
CA TYR A 87 -0.95 -11.92 2.18
C TYR A 87 -1.61 -10.72 1.48
N PHE A 88 -1.75 -10.78 0.15
CA PHE A 88 -2.42 -9.73 -0.60
C PHE A 88 -3.88 -9.55 -0.18
N PHE A 89 -4.61 -10.65 0.11
CA PHE A 89 -5.95 -10.55 0.70
C PHE A 89 -5.94 -9.89 2.06
N ALA A 90 -5.05 -10.32 2.95
CA ALA A 90 -4.99 -9.82 4.32
C ALA A 90 -4.69 -8.30 4.36
N LYS A 91 -3.68 -7.86 3.61
CA LYS A 91 -3.32 -6.44 3.56
C LYS A 91 -4.37 -5.60 2.85
N SER A 92 -4.94 -6.07 1.75
CA SER A 92 -6.00 -5.37 1.03
C SER A 92 -7.25 -5.18 1.89
N LEU A 93 -7.65 -6.18 2.68
CA LEU A 93 -8.74 -6.05 3.62
C LEU A 93 -8.50 -4.97 4.68
N ASP A 94 -7.27 -4.82 5.17
CA ASP A 94 -6.96 -3.75 6.12
C ASP A 94 -7.03 -2.37 5.47
N LYS A 95 -6.77 -2.27 4.17
CA LYS A 95 -6.82 -1.00 3.42
C LYS A 95 -8.23 -0.59 3.01
N LEU A 96 -9.15 -1.55 2.86
CA LEU A 96 -10.55 -1.27 2.58
C LEU A 96 -11.24 -0.62 3.79
N ARG A 97 -12.11 0.37 3.55
CA ARG A 97 -13.04 0.87 4.55
C ARG A 97 -14.14 -0.16 4.87
N PRO A 98 -14.83 -0.07 6.00
CA PRO A 98 -16.04 -0.83 6.24
C PRO A 98 -17.03 -0.66 5.08
N GLY A 99 -17.62 -1.77 4.60
CA GLY A 99 -18.51 -1.76 3.43
C GLY A 99 -17.80 -1.71 2.08
N GLY A 100 -16.49 -1.43 2.04
CA GLY A 100 -15.71 -1.47 0.81
C GLY A 100 -15.66 -2.87 0.19
N VAL A 101 -15.59 -2.93 -1.14
CA VAL A 101 -15.65 -4.19 -1.90
C VAL A 101 -14.30 -4.51 -2.53
N MET A 102 -13.94 -5.79 -2.49
CA MET A 102 -12.73 -6.31 -3.11
C MET A 102 -13.06 -7.40 -4.13
N ALA A 103 -12.48 -7.31 -5.32
CA ALA A 103 -12.53 -8.35 -6.34
C ALA A 103 -11.11 -8.72 -6.77
N LEU A 104 -10.61 -9.85 -6.31
CA LEU A 104 -9.25 -10.30 -6.61
C LEU A 104 -9.24 -11.64 -7.32
N VAL A 105 -8.41 -11.73 -8.37
CA VAL A 105 -8.06 -12.98 -9.02
C VAL A 105 -6.92 -13.62 -8.24
N THR A 106 -7.08 -14.89 -7.88
CA THR A 106 -6.10 -15.68 -7.12
C THR A 106 -6.00 -17.10 -7.66
N SER A 107 -5.01 -17.86 -7.21
CA SER A 107 -4.96 -19.29 -7.50
C SER A 107 -6.06 -20.05 -6.74
N LYS A 108 -6.51 -21.18 -7.28
CA LYS A 108 -7.45 -22.07 -6.57
C LYS A 108 -6.99 -22.42 -5.14
N GLY A 109 -5.69 -22.33 -4.88
CA GLY A 109 -5.10 -22.63 -3.57
C GLY A 109 -5.63 -21.77 -2.43
N THR A 110 -6.10 -20.56 -2.68
CA THR A 110 -6.74 -19.74 -1.63
C THR A 110 -8.01 -20.42 -1.11
N MET A 111 -8.83 -20.96 -2.01
CA MET A 111 -10.10 -21.61 -1.67
C MET A 111 -9.93 -23.09 -1.30
N ASP A 112 -9.05 -23.84 -1.98
CA ASP A 112 -8.99 -25.31 -1.92
C ASP A 112 -7.90 -25.88 -1.00
N LYS A 113 -7.01 -25.05 -0.41
CA LYS A 113 -5.96 -25.62 0.47
C LYS A 113 -6.55 -26.26 1.73
N GLU A 114 -5.92 -27.31 2.21
CA GLU A 114 -6.36 -28.04 3.41
C GLU A 114 -6.38 -27.18 4.66
N THR A 115 -5.42 -26.25 4.78
CA THR A 115 -5.38 -25.35 5.93
C THR A 115 -6.46 -24.27 5.83
N LEU A 116 -7.25 -24.12 6.89
CA LEU A 116 -8.36 -23.17 6.95
C LEU A 116 -7.92 -21.73 7.28
N ALA A 117 -6.66 -21.54 7.64
CA ALA A 117 -6.18 -20.32 8.30
C ALA A 117 -6.51 -19.03 7.53
N VAL A 118 -6.27 -19.00 6.21
CA VAL A 118 -6.55 -17.80 5.40
C VAL A 118 -8.05 -17.58 5.23
N ARG A 119 -8.83 -18.64 4.99
CA ARG A 119 -10.28 -18.52 4.82
C ARG A 119 -10.96 -18.05 6.11
N LYS A 120 -10.55 -18.57 7.27
CA LYS A 120 -11.00 -18.05 8.58
C LYS A 120 -10.62 -16.60 8.78
N TYR A 121 -9.39 -16.23 8.45
CA TYR A 121 -8.94 -14.84 8.55
C TYR A 121 -9.80 -13.90 7.70
N ILE A 122 -10.10 -14.30 6.47
CA ILE A 122 -10.94 -13.54 5.55
C ILE A 122 -12.40 -13.49 6.08
N ALA A 123 -12.99 -14.62 6.43
CA ALA A 123 -14.39 -14.72 6.87
C ALA A 123 -14.68 -13.86 8.11
N GLN A 124 -13.74 -13.75 9.03
CA GLN A 124 -13.86 -12.90 10.21
C GLN A 124 -13.88 -11.40 9.88
N ARG A 125 -13.34 -11.00 8.73
CA ARG A 125 -13.14 -9.60 8.32
C ARG A 125 -14.00 -9.16 7.14
N ALA A 126 -14.46 -10.11 6.35
CA ALA A 126 -15.22 -9.85 5.14
C ALA A 126 -16.31 -10.89 4.93
N GLU A 127 -17.32 -10.52 4.19
CA GLU A 127 -18.35 -11.39 3.68
C GLU A 127 -18.00 -11.82 2.26
N LEU A 128 -18.16 -13.11 1.96
CA LEU A 128 -18.02 -13.61 0.60
C LEU A 128 -19.32 -13.33 -0.15
N LEU A 129 -19.29 -12.38 -1.07
CA LEU A 129 -20.42 -12.07 -1.95
C LEU A 129 -20.55 -13.11 -3.06
N GLY A 130 -19.43 -13.64 -3.53
CA GLY A 130 -19.36 -14.69 -4.52
C GLY A 130 -17.94 -15.06 -4.88
N ALA A 131 -17.79 -16.24 -5.50
CA ALA A 131 -16.53 -16.67 -6.09
C ALA A 131 -16.79 -17.32 -7.45
N ILE A 132 -15.91 -17.10 -8.42
CA ILE A 132 -16.00 -17.64 -9.77
C ILE A 132 -14.73 -18.44 -10.05
N ARG A 133 -14.86 -19.71 -10.43
CA ARG A 133 -13.72 -20.55 -10.82
C ARG A 133 -13.50 -20.52 -12.31
N LEU A 134 -12.32 -20.12 -12.73
CA LEU A 134 -11.91 -19.98 -14.11
C LEU A 134 -11.25 -21.26 -14.64
N PRO A 135 -11.44 -21.61 -15.92
CA PRO A 135 -10.75 -22.72 -16.56
C PRO A 135 -9.22 -22.52 -16.53
N ASN A 136 -8.49 -23.63 -16.52
CA ASN A 136 -7.02 -23.63 -16.41
C ASN A 136 -6.29 -22.93 -17.56
N ASN A 137 -6.94 -22.78 -18.71
CA ASN A 137 -6.35 -22.12 -19.89
C ASN A 137 -6.63 -20.62 -19.98
N THR A 138 -7.34 -20.02 -19.02
CA THR A 138 -7.74 -18.61 -19.04
C THR A 138 -6.56 -17.66 -19.28
N PHE A 139 -5.42 -17.92 -18.67
CA PHE A 139 -4.23 -17.07 -18.79
C PHE A 139 -3.16 -17.63 -19.75
N LYS A 140 -3.44 -18.74 -20.46
CA LYS A 140 -2.47 -19.38 -21.37
C LYS A 140 -2.01 -18.43 -22.48
N GLY A 141 -2.93 -17.67 -23.07
CA GLY A 141 -2.63 -16.74 -24.14
C GLY A 141 -1.78 -15.53 -23.72
N ASN A 142 -1.96 -15.05 -22.51
CA ASN A 142 -1.33 -13.82 -22.01
C ASN A 142 -0.09 -14.07 -21.15
N ALA A 143 -0.12 -15.13 -20.33
CA ALA A 143 0.95 -15.45 -19.39
C ALA A 143 1.69 -16.76 -19.70
N GLY A 144 1.27 -17.52 -20.71
CA GLY A 144 1.88 -18.80 -21.10
C GLY A 144 1.73 -19.91 -20.06
N THR A 145 0.84 -19.75 -19.08
CA THR A 145 0.66 -20.68 -17.96
C THR A 145 -0.74 -21.25 -17.94
N GLU A 146 -0.84 -22.53 -17.60
CA GLU A 146 -2.11 -23.23 -17.36
C GLU A 146 -2.30 -23.38 -15.85
N VAL A 147 -3.19 -22.58 -15.27
CA VAL A 147 -3.49 -22.57 -13.83
C VAL A 147 -4.96 -22.30 -13.59
N VAL A 148 -5.58 -23.11 -12.74
CA VAL A 148 -6.93 -22.84 -12.25
C VAL A 148 -6.88 -21.65 -11.30
N SER A 149 -7.70 -20.67 -11.57
CA SER A 149 -7.77 -19.43 -10.80
C SER A 149 -9.20 -19.17 -10.37
N ASP A 150 -9.35 -18.50 -9.25
CA ASP A 150 -10.62 -18.09 -8.71
C ASP A 150 -10.69 -16.55 -8.63
N ILE A 151 -11.84 -15.96 -8.95
CA ILE A 151 -12.16 -14.58 -8.66
C ILE A 151 -12.95 -14.59 -7.36
N LEU A 152 -12.46 -13.92 -6.31
CA LEU A 152 -13.17 -13.78 -5.04
C LEU A 152 -13.71 -12.36 -4.93
N ILE A 153 -14.99 -12.23 -4.66
CA ILE A 153 -15.68 -10.97 -4.45
C ILE A 153 -16.09 -10.90 -2.99
N LEU A 154 -15.52 -9.93 -2.27
CA LEU A 154 -15.64 -9.82 -0.82
C LEU A 154 -16.07 -8.41 -0.43
N GLN A 155 -16.93 -8.29 0.59
CA GLN A 155 -17.23 -7.02 1.21
C GLN A 155 -16.64 -6.96 2.61
N LYS A 156 -15.91 -5.89 2.93
CA LYS A 156 -15.33 -5.70 4.26
C LYS A 156 -16.41 -5.44 5.30
N ARG A 157 -16.33 -6.17 6.44
CA ARG A 157 -17.18 -5.94 7.61
C ARG A 157 -16.76 -4.69 8.38
N ASP A 158 -17.66 -4.13 9.15
CA ASP A 158 -17.41 -3.00 10.05
C ASP A 158 -16.54 -3.40 11.26
N ARG A 159 -16.58 -4.67 11.64
CA ARG A 159 -15.87 -5.23 12.80
C ARG A 159 -15.45 -6.67 12.56
N LEU A 160 -14.54 -7.13 13.41
CA LEU A 160 -14.19 -8.55 13.48
C LEU A 160 -15.37 -9.34 14.05
N ILE A 161 -15.78 -10.39 13.33
CA ILE A 161 -16.83 -11.32 13.78
C ILE A 161 -16.21 -12.71 13.89
N ASP A 162 -16.40 -13.37 15.02
CA ASP A 162 -15.97 -14.76 15.17
C ASP A 162 -17.02 -15.68 14.52
N ILE A 163 -16.86 -15.88 13.22
CA ILE A 163 -17.75 -16.66 12.36
C ILE A 163 -16.94 -17.62 11.49
N GLU A 164 -17.51 -18.77 11.23
CA GLU A 164 -16.93 -19.81 10.39
C GLU A 164 -18.01 -20.35 9.41
N PRO A 165 -18.33 -19.59 8.35
CA PRO A 165 -19.30 -20.00 7.34
C PRO A 165 -18.79 -21.20 6.54
N ASP A 166 -19.71 -21.92 5.88
CA ASP A 166 -19.42 -23.18 5.17
C ASP A 166 -18.27 -23.05 4.16
N TRP A 167 -18.15 -21.93 3.45
CA TRP A 167 -17.09 -21.72 2.47
C TRP A 167 -15.66 -21.66 3.08
N VAL A 168 -15.53 -21.62 4.39
CA VAL A 168 -14.22 -21.80 5.05
C VAL A 168 -13.74 -23.24 4.91
N HIS A 169 -14.64 -24.20 4.73
CA HIS A 169 -14.36 -25.62 4.66
C HIS A 169 -14.26 -26.14 3.22
N LEU A 170 -13.74 -27.34 3.10
CA LEU A 170 -13.76 -28.11 1.86
C LEU A 170 -14.89 -29.15 1.94
N ASP A 171 -15.41 -29.48 0.77
CA ASP A 171 -16.39 -30.54 0.59
C ASP A 171 -16.02 -31.35 -0.67
N THR A 172 -16.81 -32.35 -0.99
CA THR A 172 -16.58 -33.23 -2.13
C THR A 172 -17.82 -33.22 -3.04
N ASP A 173 -17.61 -32.99 -4.33
CA ASP A 173 -18.67 -33.00 -5.32
C ASP A 173 -19.19 -34.43 -5.58
N GLU A 174 -20.22 -34.55 -6.41
CA GLU A 174 -20.84 -35.83 -6.80
C GLU A 174 -19.87 -36.75 -7.54
N ASN A 175 -18.77 -36.21 -8.11
CA ASN A 175 -17.72 -36.95 -8.83
C ASN A 175 -16.55 -37.36 -7.92
N GLY A 176 -16.64 -37.08 -6.62
CA GLY A 176 -15.59 -37.37 -5.66
C GLY A 176 -14.41 -36.40 -5.69
N ILE A 177 -14.55 -35.20 -6.30
CA ILE A 177 -13.51 -34.19 -6.37
C ILE A 177 -13.64 -33.28 -5.16
N LYS A 178 -12.58 -33.22 -4.37
CA LYS A 178 -12.48 -32.34 -3.21
C LYS A 178 -12.15 -30.91 -3.62
N MET A 179 -12.97 -29.97 -3.20
CA MET A 179 -12.81 -28.54 -3.45
C MET A 179 -13.49 -27.71 -2.35
N ASN A 180 -13.46 -26.40 -2.46
CA ASN A 180 -14.16 -25.53 -1.52
C ASN A 180 -15.67 -25.80 -1.54
N SER A 181 -16.30 -25.85 -0.35
CA SER A 181 -17.73 -26.10 -0.21
C SER A 181 -18.60 -25.09 -0.98
N TYR A 182 -18.14 -23.85 -1.15
CA TYR A 182 -18.83 -22.85 -1.98
C TYR A 182 -19.05 -23.35 -3.41
N PHE A 183 -18.02 -23.91 -4.05
CA PHE A 183 -18.14 -24.42 -5.41
C PHE A 183 -18.92 -25.73 -5.51
N VAL A 184 -18.98 -26.52 -4.44
CA VAL A 184 -19.85 -27.71 -4.38
C VAL A 184 -21.32 -27.31 -4.29
N GLN A 185 -21.62 -26.23 -3.54
CA GLN A 185 -22.97 -25.69 -3.38
C GLN A 185 -23.40 -24.84 -4.58
N HIS A 186 -22.45 -24.21 -5.30
CA HIS A 186 -22.67 -23.31 -6.44
C HIS A 186 -21.89 -23.78 -7.68
N PRO A 187 -22.26 -24.94 -8.27
CA PRO A 187 -21.55 -25.49 -9.44
C PRO A 187 -21.67 -24.56 -10.67
N GLU A 188 -22.68 -23.72 -10.76
CA GLU A 188 -22.85 -22.69 -11.80
C GLU A 188 -21.78 -21.62 -11.80
N MET A 189 -21.03 -21.49 -10.69
CA MET A 189 -19.91 -20.57 -10.56
C MET A 189 -18.57 -21.15 -11.04
N ILE A 190 -18.58 -22.39 -11.55
CA ILE A 190 -17.41 -23.05 -12.15
C ILE A 190 -17.52 -22.98 -13.67
N LEU A 191 -16.64 -22.21 -14.33
CA LEU A 191 -16.70 -21.95 -15.77
C LEU A 191 -16.02 -23.04 -16.64
N GLY A 192 -16.07 -24.27 -16.17
CA GLY A 192 -15.49 -25.42 -16.87
C GLY A 192 -15.85 -26.73 -16.15
N GLU A 193 -15.29 -27.81 -16.62
CA GLU A 193 -15.51 -29.14 -16.03
C GLU A 193 -14.38 -29.47 -15.04
N MET A 194 -14.72 -29.79 -13.81
CA MET A 194 -13.75 -30.28 -12.83
C MET A 194 -13.33 -31.70 -13.13
N LYS A 195 -12.03 -31.91 -13.25
CA LYS A 195 -11.44 -33.24 -13.55
C LYS A 195 -10.20 -33.51 -12.70
N MET A 196 -9.98 -34.77 -12.41
CA MET A 196 -8.72 -35.25 -11.84
C MET A 196 -7.75 -35.57 -12.98
N VAL A 197 -6.57 -34.91 -12.95
CA VAL A 197 -5.52 -35.12 -13.95
C VAL A 197 -4.21 -35.53 -13.28
N SER A 198 -3.35 -36.21 -14.02
CA SER A 198 -2.01 -36.55 -13.52
C SER A 198 -1.11 -35.32 -13.57
N GLY A 199 -0.80 -34.77 -12.40
CA GLY A 199 0.13 -33.67 -12.25
C GLY A 199 1.54 -34.12 -11.86
N ARG A 200 2.44 -33.16 -11.63
CA ARG A 200 3.84 -33.40 -11.26
C ARG A 200 3.99 -34.18 -9.93
N PHE A 201 3.06 -34.01 -9.01
CA PHE A 201 3.12 -34.58 -7.66
C PHE A 201 2.01 -35.59 -7.37
N GLY A 202 1.33 -36.09 -8.40
CA GLY A 202 0.22 -37.03 -8.28
C GLY A 202 -1.03 -36.55 -8.98
N MET A 203 -2.19 -37.16 -8.62
CA MET A 203 -3.48 -36.71 -9.14
C MET A 203 -3.87 -35.37 -8.53
N GLU A 204 -4.22 -34.40 -9.37
CA GLU A 204 -4.69 -33.10 -8.94
C GLU A 204 -5.98 -32.68 -9.64
N ALA A 205 -6.82 -31.95 -8.94
CA ALA A 205 -8.05 -31.40 -9.49
C ALA A 205 -7.73 -30.18 -10.39
N THR A 206 -8.30 -30.15 -11.58
CA THR A 206 -8.21 -29.03 -12.51
C THR A 206 -9.59 -28.70 -13.06
N CYS A 207 -9.75 -27.46 -13.55
CA CYS A 207 -10.94 -27.01 -14.25
C CYS A 207 -10.63 -26.91 -15.75
N VAL A 208 -11.20 -27.82 -16.55
CA VAL A 208 -10.99 -27.88 -17.99
C VAL A 208 -12.06 -27.03 -18.68
N PRO A 209 -11.70 -26.17 -19.66
CA PRO A 209 -12.71 -25.36 -20.37
C PRO A 209 -13.72 -26.28 -21.09
N TYR A 210 -14.97 -25.85 -21.14
CA TYR A 210 -15.96 -26.52 -21.98
C TYR A 210 -15.59 -26.32 -23.47
N GLU A 211 -15.91 -27.30 -24.29
CA GLU A 211 -15.63 -27.27 -25.72
C GLU A 211 -16.45 -26.15 -26.39
N ASN A 212 -15.77 -25.27 -27.16
CA ASN A 212 -16.35 -24.11 -27.83
C ASN A 212 -17.07 -23.08 -26.94
N ALA A 213 -16.77 -23.06 -25.64
CA ALA A 213 -17.36 -22.08 -24.74
C ALA A 213 -16.77 -20.68 -24.98
N ASP A 214 -17.64 -19.68 -24.90
CA ASP A 214 -17.25 -18.27 -24.80
C ASP A 214 -17.07 -17.87 -23.32
N LEU A 215 -15.84 -17.70 -22.91
CA LEU A 215 -15.51 -17.36 -21.52
C LEU A 215 -16.11 -16.00 -21.10
N ALA A 216 -16.22 -15.04 -22.03
CA ALA A 216 -16.81 -13.75 -21.70
C ALA A 216 -18.29 -13.87 -21.37
N ALA A 217 -19.03 -14.62 -22.20
CA ALA A 217 -20.45 -14.89 -21.94
C ALA A 217 -20.66 -15.68 -20.65
N GLN A 218 -19.79 -16.66 -20.35
CA GLN A 218 -19.84 -17.40 -19.08
C GLN A 218 -19.57 -16.51 -17.87
N LEU A 219 -18.62 -15.58 -17.99
CA LEU A 219 -18.33 -14.59 -16.93
C LEU A 219 -19.52 -13.67 -16.68
N ASP A 220 -20.15 -13.16 -17.73
CA ASP A 220 -21.34 -12.32 -17.60
C ASP A 220 -22.48 -13.06 -16.89
N GLU A 221 -22.70 -14.33 -17.23
CA GLU A 221 -23.69 -15.18 -16.55
C GLU A 221 -23.32 -15.43 -15.08
N ALA A 222 -22.06 -15.76 -14.79
CA ALA A 222 -21.60 -15.98 -13.42
C ALA A 222 -21.70 -14.72 -12.56
N VAL A 223 -21.39 -13.54 -13.12
CA VAL A 223 -21.56 -12.28 -12.42
C VAL A 223 -23.04 -12.01 -12.11
N ALA A 224 -23.95 -12.32 -13.03
CA ALA A 224 -25.39 -12.19 -12.80
C ALA A 224 -25.92 -13.17 -11.73
N ASN A 225 -25.22 -14.28 -11.52
CA ASN A 225 -25.55 -15.31 -10.52
C ASN A 225 -24.85 -15.07 -9.15
N ILE A 226 -24.20 -13.95 -8.93
CA ILE A 226 -23.65 -13.63 -7.62
C ILE A 226 -24.79 -13.42 -6.64
N HIS A 227 -24.81 -14.23 -5.58
CA HIS A 227 -25.94 -14.27 -4.61
C HIS A 227 -25.71 -13.36 -3.40
N GLY A 228 -24.49 -12.88 -3.18
CA GLY A 228 -24.18 -12.01 -2.05
C GLY A 228 -24.83 -10.64 -2.21
N GLU A 229 -25.47 -10.17 -1.16
CA GLU A 229 -26.03 -8.82 -1.09
C GLU A 229 -25.04 -7.87 -0.45
N ILE A 230 -24.91 -6.68 -1.04
CA ILE A 230 -24.10 -5.61 -0.44
C ILE A 230 -24.82 -5.10 0.79
N THR A 231 -24.18 -5.25 1.95
CA THR A 231 -24.67 -4.63 3.18
C THR A 231 -24.30 -3.14 3.16
N GLU A 232 -25.30 -2.28 3.23
CA GLU A 232 -25.07 -0.87 3.49
C GLU A 232 -24.70 -0.74 4.98
N TYR A 233 -23.43 -0.43 5.23
CA TYR A 233 -23.03 0.03 6.55
C TYR A 233 -23.37 1.53 6.59
N GLU A 234 -24.15 1.92 7.61
CA GLU A 234 -24.24 3.34 7.94
C GLU A 234 -22.80 3.80 8.21
N THR A 235 -22.18 4.42 7.22
CA THR A 235 -21.09 5.35 7.50
C THR A 235 -21.72 6.32 8.52
N GLU A 236 -21.14 6.42 9.72
CA GLU A 236 -21.36 7.61 10.52
C GLU A 236 -21.34 8.74 9.52
N GLU A 237 -22.47 9.43 9.35
CA GLU A 237 -22.63 10.48 8.35
C GLU A 237 -21.27 11.14 8.25
N GLU A 238 -20.64 11.10 7.07
CA GLU A 238 -19.67 12.11 6.75
C GLU A 238 -20.47 13.39 7.01
N LEU A 239 -20.38 13.88 8.26
CA LEU A 239 -20.56 15.28 8.52
C LEU A 239 -19.77 15.87 7.39
N GLU A 240 -20.43 16.52 6.42
CA GLU A 240 -19.77 17.27 5.39
C GLU A 240 -18.71 18.07 6.14
N GLU A 241 -17.52 17.46 6.35
CA GLU A 241 -16.36 18.20 6.78
C GLU A 241 -16.25 19.19 5.64
N GLU A 242 -16.67 20.42 5.92
CA GLU A 242 -16.45 21.54 5.02
C GLU A 242 -15.03 21.32 4.51
N ASP A 243 -14.86 21.16 3.19
CA ASP A 243 -13.54 20.91 2.60
C ASP A 243 -12.64 22.10 2.96
N ASN A 244 -12.13 22.10 4.17
CA ASN A 244 -11.26 23.10 4.76
C ASN A 244 -9.85 23.01 4.16
N SER A 245 -9.65 22.15 3.16
CA SER A 245 -8.38 22.05 2.48
C SER A 245 -8.18 23.25 1.55
N ILE A 246 -6.95 23.70 1.47
CA ILE A 246 -6.52 24.82 0.61
C ILE A 246 -5.61 24.30 -0.52
N PRO A 247 -5.51 25.01 -1.64
CA PRO A 247 -4.54 24.67 -2.68
C PRO A 247 -3.13 24.57 -2.12
N ALA A 248 -2.38 23.57 -2.58
CA ALA A 248 -1.02 23.39 -2.12
C ALA A 248 -0.11 24.52 -2.56
N ASP A 249 0.68 25.07 -1.61
CA ASP A 249 1.80 25.94 -1.91
C ASP A 249 2.90 25.11 -2.61
N PRO A 250 3.35 25.49 -3.82
CA PRO A 250 4.39 24.77 -4.55
C PRO A 250 5.71 24.62 -3.78
N THR A 251 6.01 25.56 -2.86
CA THR A 251 7.25 25.55 -2.07
C THR A 251 7.21 24.53 -0.93
N VAL A 252 6.04 24.09 -0.50
CA VAL A 252 5.88 23.04 0.49
C VAL A 252 6.06 21.70 -0.19
N ARG A 253 6.93 20.83 0.32
CA ARG A 253 7.13 19.48 -0.24
C ARG A 253 5.88 18.62 -0.04
N ASN A 254 5.63 17.72 -0.97
CA ASN A 254 4.58 16.73 -0.83
C ASN A 254 4.80 15.85 0.41
N PHE A 255 3.75 15.43 1.06
CA PHE A 255 3.77 14.65 2.31
C PHE A 255 4.56 15.35 3.43
N SER A 256 4.36 16.65 3.60
CA SER A 256 5.02 17.43 4.64
C SER A 256 4.03 18.33 5.37
N TYR A 257 4.30 18.53 6.65
CA TYR A 257 3.61 19.53 7.45
C TYR A 257 4.07 20.93 7.09
N THR A 258 3.16 21.89 7.17
CA THR A 258 3.45 23.32 7.05
C THR A 258 2.55 24.12 7.99
N VAL A 259 2.89 25.40 8.17
CA VAL A 259 2.08 26.33 8.97
C VAL A 259 1.56 27.42 8.06
N VAL A 260 0.23 27.62 8.03
CA VAL A 260 -0.45 28.69 7.32
C VAL A 260 -1.40 29.37 8.33
N ASP A 261 -1.28 30.67 8.50
CA ASP A 261 -2.09 31.46 9.45
C ASP A 261 -2.13 30.85 10.86
N ASP A 262 -0.96 30.42 11.35
CA ASP A 262 -0.72 29.78 12.64
C ASP A 262 -1.34 28.39 12.82
N LYS A 263 -2.02 27.83 11.81
CA LYS A 263 -2.57 26.48 11.81
C LYS A 263 -1.63 25.52 11.06
N ILE A 264 -1.59 24.26 11.52
CA ILE A 264 -0.82 23.21 10.84
C ILE A 264 -1.65 22.64 9.70
N TYR A 265 -1.02 22.52 8.57
CA TYR A 265 -1.54 21.83 7.40
C TYR A 265 -0.61 20.69 6.99
N TYR A 266 -1.17 19.64 6.43
CA TYR A 266 -0.43 18.55 5.81
C TYR A 266 -0.66 18.57 4.31
N ARG A 267 0.42 18.66 3.53
CA ARG A 267 0.32 18.63 2.07
C ARG A 267 0.25 17.21 1.55
N GLU A 268 -0.80 16.93 0.80
CA GLU A 268 -0.94 15.73 0.00
C GLU A 268 -1.30 16.12 -1.43
N ASN A 269 -0.37 15.91 -2.35
CA ASN A 269 -0.50 16.25 -3.76
C ASN A 269 -0.79 17.76 -4.00
N SER A 270 -1.92 18.09 -4.60
CA SER A 270 -2.31 19.45 -4.97
C SER A 270 -3.05 20.21 -3.86
N ARG A 271 -3.28 19.60 -2.71
CA ARG A 271 -4.04 20.22 -1.61
C ARG A 271 -3.28 20.13 -0.28
N MET A 272 -3.63 21.03 0.63
CA MET A 272 -3.17 21.02 2.02
C MET A 272 -4.39 20.97 2.92
N THR A 273 -4.45 19.97 3.80
CA THR A 273 -5.55 19.76 4.73
C THR A 273 -5.16 20.22 6.12
N PRO A 274 -6.01 20.96 6.85
CA PRO A 274 -5.73 21.35 8.23
C PRO A 274 -5.60 20.11 9.11
N VAL A 275 -4.66 20.13 10.04
CA VAL A 275 -4.39 19.01 10.95
C VAL A 275 -4.89 19.36 12.33
N GLU A 276 -5.90 18.65 12.79
CA GLU A 276 -6.44 18.81 14.14
C GLU A 276 -5.69 17.91 15.13
N VAL A 277 -4.96 18.51 16.04
CA VAL A 277 -4.19 17.82 17.08
C VAL A 277 -4.29 18.56 18.39
N SER A 278 -3.91 17.91 19.48
CA SER A 278 -3.85 18.60 20.79
C SER A 278 -2.84 19.76 20.76
N ALA A 279 -3.06 20.79 21.54
CA ALA A 279 -2.16 21.95 21.64
C ALA A 279 -0.69 21.56 21.93
N THR A 280 -0.46 20.47 22.66
CA THR A 280 0.89 19.96 22.92
C THR A 280 1.50 19.33 21.67
N ALA A 281 0.73 18.55 20.91
CA ALA A 281 1.18 17.97 19.65
C ALA A 281 1.41 19.06 18.58
N GLU A 282 0.53 20.05 18.50
CA GLU A 282 0.66 21.20 17.62
C GLU A 282 2.01 21.93 17.83
N ASN A 283 2.33 22.26 19.08
CA ASN A 283 3.58 22.92 19.40
C ASN A 283 4.82 22.05 19.09
N ARG A 284 4.72 20.71 19.26
CA ARG A 284 5.79 19.79 18.86
C ARG A 284 6.00 19.82 17.36
N ILE A 285 4.92 19.72 16.58
CA ILE A 285 4.98 19.73 15.11
C ILE A 285 5.56 21.06 14.63
N LYS A 286 5.09 22.20 15.14
CA LYS A 286 5.62 23.54 14.82
C LYS A 286 7.14 23.65 15.11
N GLY A 287 7.58 23.13 16.25
CA GLY A 287 9.00 23.09 16.60
C GLY A 287 9.83 22.24 15.63
N MET A 288 9.34 21.06 15.26
CA MET A 288 10.03 20.20 14.30
C MET A 288 10.00 20.76 12.88
N ILE A 289 8.93 21.47 12.46
CA ILE A 289 8.90 22.22 11.20
C ILE A 289 10.01 23.26 11.19
N ALA A 290 10.20 24.02 12.27
CA ALA A 290 11.24 25.05 12.36
C ALA A 290 12.65 24.45 12.25
N ILE A 291 12.91 23.33 12.95
CA ILE A 291 14.21 22.61 12.87
C ILE A 291 14.39 22.08 11.45
N ARG A 292 13.39 21.42 10.85
CA ARG A 292 13.45 20.90 9.48
C ARG A 292 13.79 21.98 8.45
N ASN A 293 13.14 23.12 8.56
CA ASN A 293 13.37 24.22 7.62
C ASN A 293 14.79 24.78 7.76
N SER A 294 15.30 24.92 9.00
CA SER A 294 16.69 25.32 9.24
C SER A 294 17.69 24.31 8.68
N VAL A 295 17.45 23.00 8.83
CA VAL A 295 18.29 21.96 8.23
C VAL A 295 18.29 22.05 6.70
N ARG A 296 17.14 22.27 6.08
CA ARG A 296 17.03 22.44 4.61
C ARG A 296 17.80 23.67 4.13
N THR A 297 17.64 24.79 4.81
CA THR A 297 18.43 26.01 4.51
C THR A 297 19.91 25.71 4.65
N LEU A 298 20.34 25.03 5.70
CA LEU A 298 21.74 24.68 5.90
C LEU A 298 22.30 23.77 4.80
N ILE A 299 21.51 22.80 4.33
CA ILE A 299 21.89 21.94 3.19
C ILE A 299 22.05 22.79 1.92
N GLU A 300 21.11 23.70 1.63
CA GLU A 300 21.12 24.58 0.49
C GLU A 300 22.39 25.48 0.52
N LEU A 301 22.65 26.16 1.63
CA LEU A 301 23.83 27.01 1.80
C LEU A 301 25.15 26.24 1.57
N GLN A 302 25.23 24.99 2.01
CA GLN A 302 26.42 24.17 1.81
C GLN A 302 26.55 23.65 0.36
N THR A 303 25.41 23.33 -0.29
CA THR A 303 25.38 22.79 -1.66
C THR A 303 25.70 23.87 -2.70
N GLU A 304 25.20 25.09 -2.51
CA GLU A 304 25.37 26.21 -3.42
C GLU A 304 26.60 27.06 -3.11
N ASP A 305 27.48 26.58 -2.22
CA ASP A 305 28.77 27.17 -1.86
C ASP A 305 28.69 28.62 -1.33
N TYR A 306 27.74 28.89 -0.44
CA TYR A 306 27.64 30.14 0.28
C TYR A 306 28.83 30.33 1.23
N PRO A 307 29.13 31.58 1.63
CA PRO A 307 30.23 31.89 2.55
C PRO A 307 30.11 31.18 3.89
N ASP A 308 31.20 30.72 4.47
CA ASP A 308 31.24 30.03 5.77
C ASP A 308 30.58 30.82 6.91
N SER A 309 30.54 32.16 6.80
CA SER A 309 29.85 33.02 7.76
C SER A 309 28.33 32.77 7.78
N GLU A 310 27.73 32.58 6.63
CA GLU A 310 26.29 32.31 6.51
C GLU A 310 25.97 30.88 6.99
N ILE A 311 26.82 29.92 6.62
CA ILE A 311 26.70 28.52 7.11
C ILE A 311 26.77 28.50 8.64
N LYS A 312 27.74 29.20 9.26
CA LYS A 312 27.86 29.31 10.72
C LYS A 312 26.64 29.95 11.37
N ALA A 313 26.15 31.05 10.78
CA ALA A 313 24.95 31.72 11.30
C ALA A 313 23.72 30.79 11.32
N GLU A 314 23.53 29.98 10.26
CA GLU A 314 22.44 29.01 10.21
C GLU A 314 22.69 27.82 11.16
N GLN A 315 23.93 27.37 11.34
CA GLN A 315 24.30 26.38 12.36
C GLN A 315 23.96 26.86 13.78
N GLU A 316 24.26 28.10 14.09
CA GLU A 316 23.89 28.70 15.38
C GLU A 316 22.38 28.79 15.55
N ARG A 317 21.64 29.12 14.48
CA ARG A 317 20.17 29.11 14.48
C ARG A 317 19.61 27.70 14.72
N LEU A 318 20.15 26.74 14.00
CA LEU A 318 19.74 25.32 14.15
C LEU A 318 19.99 24.83 15.57
N ASN A 319 21.14 25.14 16.17
CA ASN A 319 21.43 24.78 17.56
C ASN A 319 20.40 25.39 18.52
N ARG A 320 20.11 26.68 18.40
CA ARG A 320 19.11 27.35 19.25
C ARG A 320 17.73 26.71 19.12
N LEU A 321 17.27 26.40 17.90
CA LEU A 321 15.99 25.76 17.66
C LEU A 321 15.95 24.38 18.27
N TYR A 322 16.99 23.59 18.07
CA TYR A 322 17.09 22.22 18.60
C TYR A 322 17.12 22.23 20.13
N ASP A 323 17.98 23.05 20.75
CA ASP A 323 18.12 23.12 22.21
C ASP A 323 16.81 23.57 22.87
N THR A 324 16.17 24.63 22.33
CA THR A 324 14.86 25.07 22.82
C THR A 324 13.78 23.99 22.70
N PHE A 325 13.82 23.23 21.60
CA PHE A 325 12.86 22.14 21.39
C PHE A 325 13.14 20.98 22.33
N SER A 326 14.38 20.52 22.40
CA SER A 326 14.76 19.35 23.21
C SER A 326 14.58 19.57 24.71
N ASP A 327 14.87 20.77 25.20
CA ASP A 327 14.64 21.15 26.60
C ASP A 327 13.17 21.06 26.99
N LYS A 328 12.26 21.34 26.06
CA LYS A 328 10.81 21.35 26.32
C LYS A 328 10.12 20.03 26.02
N TYR A 329 10.54 19.35 24.96
CA TYR A 329 9.83 18.20 24.39
C TYR A 329 10.64 16.91 24.35
N GLY A 330 11.91 16.94 24.78
CA GLY A 330 12.83 15.81 24.71
C GLY A 330 13.40 15.60 23.30
N LEU A 331 14.11 14.51 23.12
CA LEU A 331 14.79 14.16 21.88
C LEU A 331 13.80 14.03 20.70
N ILE A 332 14.21 14.39 19.50
CA ILE A 332 13.45 14.19 18.25
C ILE A 332 13.06 12.74 18.10
N ASN A 333 13.99 11.82 18.41
CA ASN A 333 13.77 10.38 18.35
C ASN A 333 12.91 9.80 19.49
N SER A 334 12.46 10.63 20.45
CA SER A 334 11.55 10.17 21.48
C SER A 334 10.22 9.67 20.87
N ARG A 335 9.59 8.69 21.51
CA ARG A 335 8.32 8.10 21.04
C ARG A 335 7.25 9.14 20.75
N ALA A 336 7.13 10.17 21.60
CA ALA A 336 6.10 11.20 21.46
C ALA A 336 6.35 12.11 20.24
N ASN A 337 7.62 12.49 19.98
CA ASN A 337 8.00 13.32 18.85
C ASN A 337 7.94 12.53 17.53
N THR A 338 8.40 11.27 17.53
CA THR A 338 8.24 10.34 16.41
C THR A 338 6.78 10.17 16.04
N SER A 339 5.91 9.89 17.00
CA SER A 339 4.46 9.72 16.75
C SER A 339 3.83 10.99 16.17
N ALA A 340 4.27 12.19 16.58
CA ALA A 340 3.71 13.44 16.10
C ALA A 340 4.17 13.83 14.69
N PHE A 341 5.33 13.37 14.23
CA PHE A 341 5.97 13.90 13.00
C PHE A 341 6.41 12.84 11.99
N SER A 342 6.25 11.55 12.27
CA SER A 342 6.71 10.46 11.40
C SER A 342 6.07 10.44 10.01
N GLN A 343 4.93 11.10 9.83
CA GLN A 343 4.29 11.26 8.53
C GLN A 343 4.95 12.31 7.63
N ASP A 344 5.78 13.21 8.19
CA ASP A 344 6.52 14.19 7.38
C ASP A 344 7.60 13.49 6.55
N SER A 345 7.64 13.77 5.26
CA SER A 345 8.61 13.18 4.32
C SER A 345 10.08 13.46 4.68
N SER A 346 10.33 14.41 5.57
CA SER A 346 11.67 14.73 6.07
C SER A 346 11.93 14.24 7.49
N PHE A 347 11.08 13.38 8.04
CA PHE A 347 11.30 12.90 9.42
C PHE A 347 12.63 12.16 9.56
N SER A 348 13.02 11.34 8.57
CA SER A 348 14.33 10.67 8.57
C SER A 348 15.51 11.64 8.62
N LEU A 349 15.39 12.79 7.97
CA LEU A 349 16.39 13.84 8.02
C LEU A 349 16.53 14.45 9.44
N LEU A 350 15.40 14.65 10.12
CA LEU A 350 15.40 15.13 11.51
C LEU A 350 15.90 14.07 12.49
N SER A 351 15.49 12.82 12.31
CA SER A 351 15.94 11.70 13.13
C SER A 351 17.47 11.54 13.10
N ALA A 352 18.10 11.80 11.94
CA ALA A 352 19.54 11.72 11.76
C ALA A 352 20.33 12.87 12.44
N LEU A 353 19.66 13.87 13.02
CA LEU A 353 20.33 14.93 13.79
C LEU A 353 20.83 14.47 15.15
N GLU A 354 20.32 13.35 15.63
CA GLU A 354 20.65 12.76 16.93
C GLU A 354 21.40 11.44 16.74
N ILE A 355 22.57 11.32 17.32
CA ILE A 355 23.29 10.05 17.45
C ILE A 355 22.94 9.49 18.82
N ILE A 356 22.15 8.41 18.81
CA ILE A 356 21.61 7.77 20.01
C ILE A 356 22.48 6.58 20.37
N GLY A 357 22.88 6.50 21.65
CA GLY A 357 23.62 5.37 22.21
C GLY A 357 22.76 4.11 22.40
N GLU A 358 23.42 3.02 22.75
CA GLU A 358 22.74 1.73 23.03
C GLU A 358 21.78 1.82 24.24
N ASP A 359 21.99 2.77 25.14
CA ASP A 359 21.14 3.08 26.28
C ASP A 359 19.90 3.91 25.95
N GLY A 360 19.76 4.36 24.68
CA GLY A 360 18.68 5.21 24.22
C GLY A 360 18.86 6.70 24.54
N GLU A 361 19.99 7.10 25.12
CA GLU A 361 20.31 8.48 25.42
C GLU A 361 21.07 9.15 24.26
N LEU A 362 21.04 10.49 24.22
CA LEU A 362 21.79 11.26 23.22
C LEU A 362 23.30 11.16 23.48
N GLU A 363 24.01 10.44 22.62
CA GLU A 363 25.47 10.39 22.66
C GLU A 363 26.07 11.72 22.17
N ARG A 364 25.61 12.21 21.03
CA ARG A 364 26.02 13.51 20.48
C ARG A 364 25.05 13.99 19.40
N LYS A 365 25.08 15.30 19.11
CA LYS A 365 24.45 15.89 17.94
C LYS A 365 25.23 15.50 16.67
N ALA A 366 24.56 15.44 15.52
CA ALA A 366 25.20 15.20 14.24
C ALA A 366 26.20 16.31 13.88
N ASP A 367 27.17 15.98 13.05
CA ASP A 367 28.25 16.92 12.65
C ASP A 367 27.71 18.17 11.95
N MET A 368 26.54 18.12 11.35
CA MET A 368 25.85 19.24 10.70
C MET A 368 25.69 20.46 11.62
N PHE A 369 25.57 20.29 12.92
CA PHE A 369 25.42 21.37 13.89
C PHE A 369 26.67 22.24 14.05
N SER A 370 27.86 21.75 13.66
CA SER A 370 29.12 22.41 13.93
C SER A 370 30.12 22.40 12.78
N LYS A 371 29.90 21.51 11.80
CA LYS A 371 30.84 21.30 10.69
C LYS A 371 30.12 21.46 9.34
N ARG A 372 30.88 21.84 8.31
CA ARG A 372 30.43 21.72 6.94
C ARG A 372 30.46 20.24 6.55
N THR A 373 29.28 19.64 6.25
CA THR A 373 29.12 18.22 5.94
C THR A 373 29.00 17.96 4.43
N ILE A 374 28.62 18.96 3.67
CA ILE A 374 28.50 18.91 2.21
C ILE A 374 29.58 19.75 1.60
N LYS A 375 30.43 19.16 0.74
CA LYS A 375 31.40 19.87 -0.03
C LYS A 375 30.77 20.35 -1.33
N PRO A 376 31.08 21.60 -1.81
CA PRO A 376 30.60 22.04 -3.10
C PRO A 376 31.10 21.09 -4.21
N HIS A 377 30.27 20.89 -5.22
CA HIS A 377 30.67 20.15 -6.41
C HIS A 377 31.71 20.99 -7.18
N THR A 378 32.96 20.56 -7.20
CA THR A 378 33.98 21.14 -8.09
C THR A 378 33.85 20.43 -9.44
N PRO A 379 33.42 21.12 -10.51
CA PRO A 379 33.34 20.49 -11.81
C PRO A 379 34.75 20.08 -12.25
N VAL A 380 34.89 18.84 -12.71
CA VAL A 380 36.11 18.35 -13.32
C VAL A 380 36.27 19.03 -14.66
N THR A 381 37.25 19.92 -14.77
CA THR A 381 37.53 20.71 -16.00
C THR A 381 38.50 20.03 -16.93
N SER A 382 39.29 19.05 -16.47
CA SER A 382 40.19 18.21 -17.25
C SER A 382 40.36 16.86 -16.58
N VAL A 383 40.55 15.81 -17.36
CA VAL A 383 40.76 14.45 -16.91
C VAL A 383 42.03 13.93 -17.58
N ASP A 384 43.03 13.59 -16.80
CA ASP A 384 44.31 13.09 -17.30
C ASP A 384 44.35 11.56 -17.43
N THR A 385 43.46 10.87 -16.72
CA THR A 385 43.34 9.38 -16.74
C THR A 385 41.91 8.91 -16.82
N ALA A 386 41.71 7.69 -17.34
CA ALA A 386 40.39 7.05 -17.37
C ALA A 386 39.78 6.81 -15.96
N SER A 387 40.62 6.69 -14.92
CA SER A 387 40.20 6.57 -13.52
C SER A 387 39.65 7.86 -12.93
N GLU A 388 40.03 9.01 -13.46
CA GLU A 388 39.53 10.31 -13.03
C GLU A 388 38.20 10.69 -13.69
N ALA A 389 37.88 9.98 -14.80
CA ALA A 389 36.63 10.17 -15.53
C ALA A 389 35.45 9.36 -14.95
N LEU A 390 35.73 8.33 -14.12
CA LEU A 390 34.77 7.51 -13.39
C LEU A 390 34.55 8.04 -11.97
#